data_9b1c84bfd62cb5a8ea74d3ff8e89322a
#
_entry.id   9b1c84bfd62cb5a8ea74d3ff8e89322a
#
_cell.length_a   1.000
_cell.length_b   1.000
_cell.length_c   1.000
_cell.angle_alpha   90.00
_cell.angle_beta   90.00
_cell.angle_gamma   90.00
#
_symmetry.space_group_name_H-M   'P 1'
#
loop_
_entity.id
_entity.type
_entity.pdbx_description
1 polymer ?
#
loop_
_entity_poly.entity_id
_entity_poly.type
_entity_poly.pdbx_seq_one_letter_code
_entity_poly.pdbx_strand_id
1 'polypeptide(L)'
;IHAQITVHPFVARLLAKTQLHVRAQLQQVWSCQWERFLDGLSMQDNPQAEVVDAFVRAVVQYETQAAHVAGGVDEQIALASFTASLDSMHVDGDTPVVQVVLRAQTLQLEPALDMARAHWFDAFGTCLDIVLLQPRLYVTQRTLELRERSVSTHRDLLRAIPPAALQAPLRRIQAALAEAHVYAMQWLELQMLWDAEPESAAPTDDLEAWLQLMERVRETRAFVSAAPRRAFGLVHIDATPAQARVAARLDAWQAAFQTRWAEVVQAAMHEMHEHLARGRRELEPLSATHTSTSHVVTLITRTAAWKHEMRACEARVQLLARSEQEWRAQRSPWPADWLYVEQLQGAWTTLEQLLAYKQTAIEAQHESLQVRMASETRAVQEQMDALRTAWTTERPTSGALPVAEALRVLGD
;
A
#
# COMPACT_ATOMS: atom_id res chain seq x y z
N ILE A 1 -52.92 52.84 -20.93
CA ILE A 1 -52.86 53.00 -22.40
C ILE A 1 -51.90 51.90 -22.89
N HIS A 2 -52.46 50.68 -23.15
CA HIS A 2 -51.75 49.64 -23.85
C HIS A 2 -51.88 49.90 -25.35
N ALA A 3 -50.92 50.64 -25.92
CA ALA A 3 -50.75 50.64 -27.35
C ALA A 3 -50.32 49.23 -27.75
N GLN A 4 -51.15 48.47 -28.42
CA GLN A 4 -50.74 47.30 -29.19
C GLN A 4 -49.77 47.81 -30.26
N ILE A 5 -48.52 47.78 -30.00
CA ILE A 5 -47.46 48.02 -30.96
C ILE A 5 -47.47 46.83 -31.90
N THR A 6 -48.18 46.95 -33.02
CA THR A 6 -48.06 46.03 -34.14
C THR A 6 -46.67 46.17 -34.69
N VAL A 7 -45.76 45.24 -34.27
CA VAL A 7 -44.38 45.19 -34.73
C VAL A 7 -44.43 45.02 -36.26
N HIS A 8 -43.85 45.95 -36.97
CA HIS A 8 -43.78 45.89 -38.44
C HIS A 8 -43.06 44.55 -38.82
N PRO A 9 -43.58 43.80 -39.84
CA PRO A 9 -43.05 42.49 -40.24
C PRO A 9 -41.54 42.47 -40.48
N PHE A 10 -40.97 43.59 -40.88
CA PHE A 10 -39.53 43.76 -41.05
C PHE A 10 -38.80 43.75 -39.73
N VAL A 11 -39.33 44.45 -38.72
CA VAL A 11 -38.75 44.47 -37.36
C VAL A 11 -38.83 43.08 -36.69
N ALA A 12 -39.96 42.38 -36.87
CA ALA A 12 -40.15 41.02 -36.41
C ALA A 12 -39.11 40.04 -37.02
N ARG A 13 -38.88 40.19 -38.38
CA ARG A 13 -37.80 39.38 -39.03
C ARG A 13 -36.39 39.74 -38.57
N LEU A 14 -36.13 41.02 -38.34
CA LEU A 14 -34.84 41.47 -37.82
C LEU A 14 -34.59 40.94 -36.40
N LEU A 15 -35.61 41.03 -35.54
CA LEU A 15 -35.56 40.46 -34.17
C LEU A 15 -35.36 38.95 -34.20
N ALA A 16 -36.09 38.23 -35.05
CA ALA A 16 -35.89 36.78 -35.19
C ALA A 16 -34.49 36.42 -35.67
N LYS A 17 -33.91 37.20 -36.60
CA LYS A 17 -32.55 37.00 -37.10
C LYS A 17 -31.50 37.33 -36.04
N THR A 18 -31.70 38.39 -35.24
CA THR A 18 -30.83 38.75 -34.13
C THR A 18 -30.88 37.71 -33.02
N GLN A 19 -32.07 37.19 -32.72
CA GLN A 19 -32.23 36.09 -31.76
C GLN A 19 -31.51 34.82 -32.18
N LEU A 20 -31.60 34.44 -33.46
CA LEU A 20 -30.85 33.31 -34.00
C LEU A 20 -29.34 33.51 -33.88
N HIS A 21 -28.85 34.72 -34.11
CA HIS A 21 -27.43 35.03 -34.00
C HIS A 21 -26.97 35.02 -32.56
N VAL A 22 -27.73 35.62 -31.65
CA VAL A 22 -27.44 35.58 -30.19
C VAL A 22 -27.47 34.14 -29.64
N ARG A 23 -28.41 33.31 -30.09
CA ARG A 23 -28.47 31.90 -29.74
C ARG A 23 -27.23 31.13 -30.20
N ALA A 24 -26.79 31.39 -31.44
CA ALA A 24 -25.56 30.75 -31.95
C ALA A 24 -24.31 31.19 -31.17
N GLN A 25 -24.21 32.47 -30.81
CA GLN A 25 -23.12 32.97 -29.96
C GLN A 25 -23.18 32.39 -28.56
N LEU A 26 -24.36 32.32 -27.94
CA LEU A 26 -24.58 31.67 -26.65
C LEU A 26 -24.13 30.20 -26.67
N GLN A 27 -24.55 29.47 -27.69
CA GLN A 27 -24.15 28.09 -27.87
C GLN A 27 -22.63 27.97 -27.96
N GLN A 28 -22.00 28.83 -28.75
CA GLN A 28 -20.56 28.80 -28.95
C GLN A 28 -19.79 29.17 -27.66
N VAL A 29 -20.20 30.23 -26.95
CA VAL A 29 -19.57 30.66 -25.71
C VAL A 29 -19.79 29.64 -24.61
N TRP A 30 -20.99 29.11 -24.49
CA TRP A 30 -21.30 28.08 -23.50
C TRP A 30 -20.53 26.78 -23.76
N SER A 31 -20.50 26.32 -25.01
CA SER A 31 -19.69 25.13 -25.36
C SER A 31 -18.22 25.37 -25.08
N CYS A 32 -17.67 26.53 -25.44
CA CYS A 32 -16.27 26.87 -25.20
C CYS A 32 -15.92 26.96 -23.69
N GLN A 33 -16.80 27.54 -22.87
CA GLN A 33 -16.63 27.62 -21.43
C GLN A 33 -16.69 26.23 -20.78
N TRP A 34 -17.63 25.41 -21.23
CA TRP A 34 -17.82 24.08 -20.74
C TRP A 34 -16.68 23.15 -21.19
N GLU A 35 -16.22 23.26 -22.42
CA GLU A 35 -15.03 22.57 -22.93
C GLU A 35 -13.79 22.92 -22.11
N ARG A 36 -13.56 24.21 -21.80
CA ARG A 36 -12.45 24.61 -20.91
C ARG A 36 -12.57 24.05 -19.51
N PHE A 37 -13.78 23.99 -18.96
CA PHE A 37 -14.02 23.36 -17.67
C PHE A 37 -13.72 21.85 -17.74
N LEU A 38 -14.12 21.18 -18.81
CA LEU A 38 -13.88 19.77 -19.04
C LEU A 38 -12.41 19.44 -19.34
N ASP A 39 -11.73 20.30 -20.09
CA ASP A 39 -10.30 20.17 -20.36
C ASP A 39 -9.50 20.29 -19.06
N GLY A 40 -9.89 21.20 -18.15
CA GLY A 40 -9.35 21.29 -16.80
C GLY A 40 -9.57 20.01 -15.98
N LEU A 41 -10.60 19.23 -16.29
CA LEU A 41 -10.89 17.93 -15.67
C LEU A 41 -10.11 16.77 -16.29
N SER A 42 -9.24 16.99 -17.28
CA SER A 42 -8.46 15.95 -18.00
C SER A 42 -9.33 14.82 -18.58
N MET A 43 -10.47 15.16 -19.16
CA MET A 43 -11.49 14.19 -19.57
C MET A 43 -11.38 13.79 -21.03
N GLN A 44 -10.87 12.59 -21.29
CA GLN A 44 -10.76 12.03 -22.65
C GLN A 44 -12.06 11.47 -23.22
N ASP A 45 -13.04 11.09 -22.39
CA ASP A 45 -14.35 10.58 -22.84
C ASP A 45 -15.45 11.57 -22.51
N ASN A 46 -16.13 12.04 -23.53
CA ASN A 46 -17.02 13.20 -23.51
C ASN A 46 -18.54 12.87 -23.39
N PRO A 47 -19.03 12.24 -22.31
CA PRO A 47 -20.47 12.15 -22.07
C PRO A 47 -21.11 13.50 -21.70
N GLN A 48 -20.32 14.54 -21.56
CA GLN A 48 -20.76 15.85 -21.04
C GLN A 48 -20.99 16.87 -22.13
N ALA A 49 -20.45 16.69 -23.34
CA ALA A 49 -20.91 17.42 -24.50
C ALA A 49 -22.39 17.18 -24.70
N GLU A 50 -22.88 15.96 -24.48
CA GLU A 50 -24.31 15.63 -24.52
C GLU A 50 -25.13 16.40 -23.47
N VAL A 51 -24.56 16.65 -22.28
CA VAL A 51 -25.21 17.38 -21.20
C VAL A 51 -25.31 18.87 -21.55
N VAL A 52 -24.19 19.44 -22.03
CA VAL A 52 -24.16 20.83 -22.48
C VAL A 52 -25.10 21.00 -23.65
N ASP A 53 -25.05 20.11 -24.63
CA ASP A 53 -25.96 20.13 -25.78
C ASP A 53 -27.43 19.91 -25.40
N ALA A 54 -27.71 19.04 -24.44
CA ALA A 54 -29.06 18.85 -23.93
C ALA A 54 -29.55 20.09 -23.18
N PHE A 55 -28.68 20.70 -22.39
CA PHE A 55 -29.01 21.94 -21.67
C PHE A 55 -29.22 23.11 -22.61
N VAL A 56 -28.30 23.32 -23.55
CA VAL A 56 -28.43 24.35 -24.57
C VAL A 56 -29.68 24.13 -25.43
N ARG A 57 -29.97 22.88 -25.82
CA ARG A 57 -31.22 22.54 -26.54
C ARG A 57 -32.46 22.85 -25.71
N ALA A 58 -32.43 22.52 -24.39
CA ALA A 58 -33.55 22.83 -23.49
C ALA A 58 -33.76 24.34 -23.35
N VAL A 59 -32.67 25.13 -23.22
CA VAL A 59 -32.73 26.61 -23.20
C VAL A 59 -33.30 27.14 -24.51
N VAL A 60 -32.77 26.69 -25.65
CA VAL A 60 -33.25 27.14 -26.98
C VAL A 60 -34.70 26.74 -27.21
N GLN A 61 -35.11 25.54 -26.83
CA GLN A 61 -36.51 25.09 -26.98
C GLN A 61 -37.47 25.90 -26.09
N TYR A 62 -37.05 26.16 -24.84
CA TYR A 62 -37.83 26.98 -23.92
C TYR A 62 -37.99 28.42 -24.42
N GLU A 63 -36.89 29.05 -24.87
CA GLU A 63 -36.94 30.39 -25.47
C GLU A 63 -37.79 30.44 -26.73
N THR A 64 -37.76 29.39 -27.55
CA THR A 64 -38.59 29.29 -28.75
C THR A 64 -40.07 29.20 -28.40
N GLN A 65 -40.44 28.46 -27.36
CA GLN A 65 -41.82 28.37 -26.86
C GLN A 65 -42.26 29.69 -26.22
N ALA A 66 -41.36 30.32 -25.43
CA ALA A 66 -41.66 31.63 -24.84
C ALA A 66 -41.81 32.74 -25.89
N ALA A 67 -41.06 32.71 -26.98
CA ALA A 67 -41.13 33.63 -28.08
C ALA A 67 -42.48 33.59 -28.84
N HIS A 68 -43.12 32.44 -28.88
CA HIS A 68 -44.47 32.32 -29.49
C HIS A 68 -45.58 32.97 -28.65
N VAL A 69 -45.32 33.22 -27.36
CA VAL A 69 -46.33 33.73 -26.41
C VAL A 69 -46.22 35.24 -26.15
N ALA A 70 -45.05 35.85 -26.40
CA ALA A 70 -44.81 37.26 -26.06
C ALA A 70 -44.11 38.04 -27.18
N GLY A 71 -44.89 38.91 -27.84
CA GLY A 71 -44.32 40.01 -28.63
C GLY A 71 -44.10 41.23 -27.73
N GLY A 72 -42.88 41.66 -27.45
CA GLY A 72 -42.65 42.77 -26.55
C GLY A 72 -41.34 43.52 -26.67
N VAL A 73 -41.37 44.77 -26.26
CA VAL A 73 -40.34 45.82 -26.37
C VAL A 73 -39.13 45.57 -25.40
N ASP A 74 -39.26 44.65 -24.45
CA ASP A 74 -38.22 44.38 -23.45
C ASP A 74 -37.02 43.58 -24.00
N GLU A 75 -37.08 43.10 -25.23
CA GLU A 75 -36.04 42.29 -25.87
C GLU A 75 -34.70 43.00 -26.03
N GLN A 76 -34.70 44.30 -26.33
CA GLN A 76 -33.43 45.02 -26.55
C GLN A 76 -32.66 45.27 -25.26
N ILE A 77 -33.35 45.51 -24.15
CA ILE A 77 -32.74 45.73 -22.84
C ILE A 77 -32.19 44.40 -22.29
N ALA A 78 -32.95 43.33 -22.48
CA ALA A 78 -32.51 41.99 -22.11
C ALA A 78 -31.33 41.50 -22.96
N LEU A 79 -31.29 41.84 -24.25
CA LEU A 79 -30.20 41.53 -25.17
C LEU A 79 -28.90 42.27 -24.77
N ALA A 80 -29.01 43.59 -24.43
CA ALA A 80 -27.87 44.39 -24.00
C ALA A 80 -27.31 43.91 -22.66
N SER A 81 -28.17 43.56 -21.71
CA SER A 81 -27.81 42.99 -20.43
C SER A 81 -27.14 41.60 -20.57
N PHE A 82 -27.64 40.81 -21.52
CA PHE A 82 -27.14 39.48 -21.82
C PHE A 82 -25.74 39.51 -22.47
N THR A 83 -25.52 40.41 -23.46
CA THR A 83 -24.21 40.59 -24.09
C THR A 83 -23.17 41.08 -23.09
N ALA A 84 -23.53 42.00 -22.20
CA ALA A 84 -22.64 42.47 -21.12
C ALA A 84 -22.29 41.35 -20.13
N SER A 85 -23.21 40.42 -19.86
CA SER A 85 -22.95 39.24 -19.00
C SER A 85 -22.03 38.21 -19.66
N LEU A 86 -22.14 38.07 -21.01
CA LEU A 86 -21.25 37.18 -21.77
C LEU A 86 -19.80 37.67 -21.78
N ASP A 87 -19.57 38.98 -21.84
CA ASP A 87 -18.24 39.57 -21.83
C ASP A 87 -17.56 39.46 -20.44
N SER A 88 -18.33 39.29 -19.37
CA SER A 88 -17.82 39.12 -18.00
C SER A 88 -17.49 37.66 -17.61
N MET A 89 -17.78 36.72 -18.53
CA MET A 89 -17.56 35.30 -18.28
C MET A 89 -16.09 34.87 -18.47
N HIS A 90 -15.19 35.36 -17.66
CA HIS A 90 -13.86 34.79 -17.53
C HIS A 90 -13.84 33.75 -16.40
N VAL A 91 -13.84 32.49 -16.76
CA VAL A 91 -13.48 31.40 -15.83
C VAL A 91 -11.98 31.22 -15.93
N ASP A 92 -11.25 32.02 -15.18
CA ASP A 92 -9.83 31.75 -14.91
C ASP A 92 -9.77 30.54 -13.96
N GLY A 93 -9.73 29.37 -14.55
CA GLY A 93 -9.61 28.14 -13.80
C GLY A 93 -8.17 27.78 -13.51
N ASP A 94 -7.51 28.48 -12.60
CA ASP A 94 -6.25 28.00 -12.04
C ASP A 94 -6.53 26.74 -11.22
N THR A 95 -5.90 25.64 -11.66
CA THR A 95 -6.00 24.36 -10.95
C THR A 95 -5.46 24.52 -9.53
N PRO A 96 -6.24 24.27 -8.47
CA PRO A 96 -5.79 24.46 -7.10
C PRO A 96 -4.59 23.60 -6.78
N VAL A 97 -3.60 24.22 -6.13
CA VAL A 97 -2.38 23.55 -5.66
C VAL A 97 -2.48 23.36 -4.16
N VAL A 98 -2.39 22.11 -3.71
CA VAL A 98 -2.34 21.73 -2.30
C VAL A 98 -0.91 21.35 -1.97
N GLN A 99 -0.30 22.00 -1.00
CA GLN A 99 1.07 21.74 -0.58
C GLN A 99 1.10 20.83 0.64
N VAL A 100 2.05 19.89 0.64
CA VAL A 100 2.42 19.15 1.85
C VAL A 100 3.48 19.97 2.57
N VAL A 101 3.17 20.43 3.76
CA VAL A 101 4.08 21.27 4.56
C VAL A 101 4.35 20.62 5.91
N LEU A 102 5.55 20.85 6.43
CA LEU A 102 5.93 20.44 7.79
C LEU A 102 5.96 21.69 8.70
N ARG A 103 5.01 21.79 9.63
CA ARG A 103 4.94 22.87 10.62
C ARG A 103 5.00 22.30 12.04
N ALA A 104 5.91 22.82 12.85
CA ALA A 104 6.08 22.38 14.24
C ALA A 104 6.15 20.86 14.40
N GLN A 105 6.88 20.18 13.49
CA GLN A 105 7.03 18.71 13.42
C GLN A 105 5.75 17.96 13.02
N THR A 106 4.74 18.64 12.51
CA THR A 106 3.53 18.02 12.01
C THR A 106 3.39 18.21 10.50
N LEU A 107 3.19 17.12 9.75
CA LEU A 107 2.89 17.15 8.34
C LEU A 107 1.41 17.50 8.15
N GLN A 108 1.14 18.48 7.31
CA GLN A 108 -0.23 18.91 7.02
C GLN A 108 -0.37 19.40 5.59
N LEU A 109 -1.60 19.47 5.12
CA LEU A 109 -1.95 19.97 3.79
C LEU A 109 -2.34 21.44 3.88
N GLU A 110 -1.71 22.28 3.07
CA GLU A 110 -2.02 23.72 2.96
C GLU A 110 -2.19 24.14 1.48
N PRO A 111 -3.36 24.65 1.08
CA PRO A 111 -4.62 24.62 1.83
C PRO A 111 -5.14 23.20 2.04
N ALA A 112 -6.12 22.99 2.93
CA ALA A 112 -6.76 21.71 3.11
C ALA A 112 -7.42 21.23 1.79
N LEU A 113 -7.44 19.92 1.55
CA LEU A 113 -8.01 19.34 0.32
C LEU A 113 -9.50 19.69 0.14
N ASP A 114 -10.22 19.92 1.24
CA ASP A 114 -11.62 20.39 1.21
C ASP A 114 -11.76 21.77 0.57
N MET A 115 -10.73 22.62 0.62
CA MET A 115 -10.76 23.91 -0.09
C MET A 115 -10.69 23.72 -1.61
N ALA A 116 -9.89 22.76 -2.09
CA ALA A 116 -9.87 22.40 -3.51
C ALA A 116 -11.21 21.81 -3.95
N ARG A 117 -11.85 21.04 -3.08
CA ARG A 117 -13.20 20.51 -3.29
C ARG A 117 -14.21 21.65 -3.41
N ALA A 118 -14.21 22.57 -2.45
CA ALA A 118 -15.11 23.74 -2.47
C ALA A 118 -14.91 24.57 -3.73
N HIS A 119 -13.66 24.84 -4.12
CA HIS A 119 -13.32 25.56 -5.36
C HIS A 119 -13.99 24.94 -6.59
N TRP A 120 -13.93 23.62 -6.76
CA TRP A 120 -14.53 22.94 -7.91
C TRP A 120 -16.05 22.89 -7.86
N PHE A 121 -16.63 22.75 -6.65
CA PHE A 121 -18.09 22.85 -6.49
C PHE A 121 -18.61 24.25 -6.80
N ASP A 122 -17.88 25.28 -6.36
CA ASP A 122 -18.21 26.67 -6.67
C ASP A 122 -18.06 26.97 -8.17
N ALA A 123 -16.98 26.49 -8.79
CA ALA A 123 -16.76 26.60 -10.24
C ALA A 123 -17.90 25.92 -11.03
N PHE A 124 -18.29 24.70 -10.62
CA PHE A 124 -19.42 24.01 -11.23
C PHE A 124 -20.74 24.77 -11.02
N GLY A 125 -20.98 25.27 -9.80
CA GLY A 125 -22.13 26.11 -9.47
C GLY A 125 -22.17 27.39 -10.33
N THR A 126 -21.03 28.06 -10.48
CA THR A 126 -20.88 29.25 -11.31
C THR A 126 -21.20 28.95 -12.77
N CYS A 127 -20.72 27.82 -13.32
CA CYS A 127 -21.08 27.42 -14.69
C CYS A 127 -22.57 27.19 -14.86
N LEU A 128 -23.28 26.66 -13.87
CA LEU A 128 -24.73 26.52 -13.90
C LEU A 128 -25.42 27.87 -13.76
N ASP A 129 -24.98 28.72 -12.84
CA ASP A 129 -25.58 30.03 -12.56
C ASP A 129 -25.46 30.97 -13.74
N ILE A 130 -24.38 30.92 -14.52
CA ILE A 130 -24.19 31.65 -15.75
C ILE A 130 -25.42 31.53 -16.68
N VAL A 131 -26.00 30.32 -16.77
CA VAL A 131 -27.16 30.10 -17.62
C VAL A 131 -28.47 30.32 -16.86
N LEU A 132 -28.55 29.80 -15.63
CA LEU A 132 -29.81 29.83 -14.86
C LEU A 132 -30.20 31.21 -14.36
N LEU A 133 -29.22 32.09 -14.13
CA LEU A 133 -29.44 33.45 -13.65
C LEU A 133 -29.59 34.47 -14.80
N GLN A 134 -29.39 34.05 -16.05
CA GLN A 134 -29.62 34.94 -17.18
C GLN A 134 -31.08 35.42 -17.23
N PRO A 135 -31.30 36.69 -17.49
CA PRO A 135 -32.63 37.20 -17.67
C PRO A 135 -33.27 36.61 -18.94
N ARG A 136 -34.53 36.26 -18.86
CA ARG A 136 -35.27 35.80 -20.04
C ARG A 136 -35.40 36.93 -21.02
N LEU A 137 -35.18 36.66 -22.30
CA LEU A 137 -35.37 37.60 -23.39
C LEU A 137 -36.86 37.94 -23.59
N TYR A 138 -37.76 37.08 -23.10
CA TYR A 138 -39.19 37.27 -23.19
C TYR A 138 -39.83 37.16 -21.81
N VAL A 139 -40.55 38.21 -21.44
CA VAL A 139 -41.38 38.20 -20.23
C VAL A 139 -42.81 37.93 -20.67
N THR A 140 -43.46 36.91 -20.14
CA THR A 140 -44.86 36.63 -20.44
C THR A 140 -45.73 37.78 -19.91
N GLN A 141 -46.81 38.13 -20.65
CA GLN A 141 -47.74 39.17 -20.26
C GLN A 141 -48.30 38.98 -18.84
N ARG A 142 -48.40 37.72 -18.39
CA ARG A 142 -48.83 37.34 -17.04
C ARG A 142 -47.83 37.73 -15.93
N THR A 143 -46.52 37.75 -16.20
CA THR A 143 -45.47 38.21 -15.26
C THR A 143 -45.42 39.73 -15.16
N LEU A 144 -45.78 40.43 -16.23
CA LEU A 144 -45.96 41.90 -16.25
C LEU A 144 -47.18 42.34 -15.42
N GLU A 145 -48.26 41.59 -15.46
CA GLU A 145 -49.48 41.87 -14.70
C GLU A 145 -49.32 41.67 -13.19
N LEU A 146 -48.47 40.72 -12.78
CA LEU A 146 -48.23 40.42 -11.37
C LEU A 146 -47.31 41.41 -10.65
N ARG A 147 -46.80 42.46 -11.35
CA ARG A 147 -45.84 43.43 -10.77
C ARG A 147 -44.70 42.81 -9.96
N GLU A 148 -44.33 41.60 -10.23
CA GLU A 148 -43.18 41.00 -9.60
C GLU A 148 -41.92 41.70 -10.09
N ARG A 149 -41.25 42.42 -9.19
CA ARG A 149 -39.99 43.10 -9.45
C ARG A 149 -38.84 42.12 -9.66
N SER A 150 -39.09 40.83 -9.68
CA SER A 150 -38.07 39.80 -9.91
C SER A 150 -37.89 39.61 -11.42
N VAL A 151 -36.68 39.82 -11.88
CA VAL A 151 -36.27 39.48 -13.24
C VAL A 151 -36.52 37.98 -13.46
N SER A 152 -37.37 37.65 -14.46
CA SER A 152 -37.62 36.25 -14.80
C SER A 152 -36.30 35.62 -15.35
N THR A 153 -35.84 34.59 -14.75
CA THR A 153 -34.57 33.89 -15.11
C THR A 153 -34.87 32.48 -15.62
N HIS A 154 -33.86 31.83 -16.19
CA HIS A 154 -33.95 30.44 -16.67
C HIS A 154 -33.91 29.36 -15.56
N ARG A 155 -34.05 29.76 -14.30
CA ARG A 155 -33.92 28.85 -13.12
C ARG A 155 -34.84 27.64 -13.17
N ASP A 156 -35.99 27.76 -13.83
CA ASP A 156 -36.93 26.63 -13.99
C ASP A 156 -36.42 25.53 -14.90
N LEU A 157 -35.40 25.80 -15.73
CA LEU A 157 -34.78 24.82 -16.62
C LEU A 157 -34.04 23.73 -15.86
N LEU A 158 -33.61 24.01 -14.62
CA LEU A 158 -33.01 22.99 -13.75
C LEU A 158 -33.89 21.73 -13.62
N ARG A 159 -35.21 21.89 -13.67
CA ARG A 159 -36.16 20.79 -13.61
C ARG A 159 -36.22 19.95 -14.89
N ALA A 160 -35.79 20.52 -16.01
CA ALA A 160 -35.76 19.86 -17.30
C ALA A 160 -34.47 19.07 -17.53
N ILE A 161 -33.40 19.33 -16.73
CA ILE A 161 -32.10 18.66 -16.85
C ILE A 161 -32.19 17.30 -16.15
N PRO A 162 -31.85 16.19 -16.83
CA PRO A 162 -31.81 14.88 -16.19
C PRO A 162 -30.83 14.89 -14.99
N PRO A 163 -31.23 14.37 -13.80
CA PRO A 163 -30.35 14.35 -12.64
C PRO A 163 -29.01 13.61 -12.88
N ALA A 164 -29.03 12.59 -13.74
CA ALA A 164 -27.82 11.85 -14.12
C ALA A 164 -26.77 12.74 -14.80
N ALA A 165 -27.24 13.71 -15.59
CA ALA A 165 -26.40 14.64 -16.31
C ALA A 165 -25.65 15.60 -15.38
N LEU A 166 -26.31 16.09 -14.32
CA LEU A 166 -25.69 16.94 -13.31
C LEU A 166 -24.75 16.13 -12.37
N GLN A 167 -25.03 14.84 -12.18
CA GLN A 167 -24.22 13.98 -11.31
C GLN A 167 -22.89 13.53 -11.93
N ALA A 168 -22.80 13.44 -13.26
CA ALA A 168 -21.60 12.95 -13.92
C ALA A 168 -20.35 13.82 -13.64
N PRO A 169 -20.38 15.17 -13.79
CA PRO A 169 -19.26 16.03 -13.41
C PRO A 169 -18.90 15.92 -11.93
N LEU A 170 -19.92 15.90 -11.06
CA LEU A 170 -19.70 15.79 -9.61
C LEU A 170 -19.00 14.49 -9.22
N ARG A 171 -19.37 13.37 -9.83
CA ARG A 171 -18.71 12.07 -9.61
C ARG A 171 -17.25 12.09 -10.05
N ARG A 172 -16.93 12.77 -11.15
CA ARG A 172 -15.55 12.88 -11.63
C ARG A 172 -14.72 13.80 -10.76
N ILE A 173 -15.27 14.91 -10.29
CA ILE A 173 -14.62 15.77 -9.27
C ILE A 173 -14.31 14.93 -8.04
N GLN A 174 -15.27 14.14 -7.56
CA GLN A 174 -15.08 13.28 -6.41
C GLN A 174 -14.02 12.20 -6.65
N ALA A 175 -14.00 11.56 -7.82
CA ALA A 175 -13.01 10.54 -8.17
C ALA A 175 -11.58 11.10 -8.21
N ALA A 176 -11.38 12.23 -8.90
CA ALA A 176 -10.07 12.87 -9.00
C ALA A 176 -9.56 13.36 -7.62
N LEU A 177 -10.44 13.92 -6.79
CA LEU A 177 -10.09 14.30 -5.42
C LEU A 177 -9.81 13.10 -4.53
N ALA A 178 -10.48 11.95 -4.75
CA ALA A 178 -10.19 10.72 -4.03
C ALA A 178 -8.79 10.18 -4.35
N GLU A 179 -8.38 10.17 -5.62
CA GLU A 179 -7.01 9.79 -6.02
C GLU A 179 -5.96 10.74 -5.41
N ALA A 180 -6.22 12.05 -5.45
CA ALA A 180 -5.35 13.04 -4.83
C ALA A 180 -5.26 12.84 -3.30
N HIS A 181 -6.38 12.50 -2.66
CA HIS A 181 -6.43 12.21 -1.23
C HIS A 181 -5.56 11.00 -0.86
N VAL A 182 -5.66 9.90 -1.62
CA VAL A 182 -4.82 8.71 -1.40
C VAL A 182 -3.33 9.06 -1.47
N TYR A 183 -2.92 9.84 -2.47
CA TYR A 183 -1.53 10.27 -2.59
C TYR A 183 -1.11 11.21 -1.45
N ALA A 184 -1.96 12.15 -1.08
CA ALA A 184 -1.70 13.06 0.05
C ALA A 184 -1.57 12.29 1.37
N MET A 185 -2.41 11.28 1.59
CA MET A 185 -2.34 10.43 2.79
C MET A 185 -1.02 9.68 2.89
N GLN A 186 -0.45 9.19 1.77
CA GLN A 186 0.87 8.56 1.78
C GLN A 186 1.97 9.49 2.33
N TRP A 187 1.88 10.81 2.03
CA TRP A 187 2.77 11.80 2.64
C TRP A 187 2.49 12.04 4.12
N LEU A 188 1.22 12.10 4.49
CA LEU A 188 0.82 12.32 5.90
C LEU A 188 1.14 11.11 6.79
N GLU A 189 1.11 9.89 6.27
CA GLU A 189 1.54 8.68 6.98
C GLU A 189 3.01 8.75 7.42
N LEU A 190 3.85 9.52 6.70
CA LEU A 190 5.23 9.76 7.08
C LEU A 190 5.36 10.60 8.37
N GLN A 191 4.25 11.10 8.93
CA GLN A 191 4.20 11.73 10.23
C GLN A 191 4.78 10.83 11.33
N MET A 192 4.65 9.52 11.20
CA MET A 192 5.24 8.53 12.12
C MET A 192 6.76 8.74 12.36
N LEU A 193 7.48 9.35 11.40
CA LEU A 193 8.91 9.65 11.54
C LEU A 193 9.20 10.68 12.64
N TRP A 194 8.21 11.48 13.04
CA TRP A 194 8.30 12.46 14.14
C TRP A 194 7.58 12.02 15.41
N ASP A 195 6.56 11.17 15.28
CA ASP A 195 5.73 10.72 16.40
C ASP A 195 6.36 9.56 17.18
N ALA A 196 7.29 8.84 16.55
CA ALA A 196 7.96 7.69 17.15
C ALA A 196 9.50 7.83 17.08
N GLU A 197 10.19 7.04 17.90
CA GLU A 197 11.64 6.88 17.80
C GLU A 197 11.98 5.60 17.01
N PRO A 198 13.09 5.58 16.24
CA PRO A 198 13.48 4.42 15.42
C PRO A 198 13.58 3.12 16.23
N GLU A 199 14.06 3.24 17.47
CA GLU A 199 14.26 2.09 18.36
C GLU A 199 12.95 1.39 18.74
N SER A 200 11.87 2.15 18.88
CA SER A 200 10.54 1.61 19.20
C SER A 200 9.86 0.92 18.02
N ALA A 201 10.23 1.30 16.81
CA ALA A 201 9.71 0.74 15.57
C ALA A 201 10.53 -0.44 15.04
N ALA A 202 11.73 -0.66 15.60
CA ALA A 202 12.63 -1.73 15.18
C ALA A 202 12.15 -3.09 15.68
N PRO A 203 12.16 -4.14 14.84
CA PRO A 203 11.97 -5.51 15.30
C PRO A 203 13.05 -5.91 16.31
N THR A 204 12.77 -6.87 17.18
CA THR A 204 13.77 -7.38 18.13
C THR A 204 14.76 -8.31 17.42
N ASP A 205 14.48 -9.62 17.39
CA ASP A 205 15.42 -10.65 16.88
C ASP A 205 14.88 -11.39 15.63
N ASP A 206 13.75 -10.96 15.09
CA ASP A 206 13.14 -11.58 13.92
C ASP A 206 13.78 -11.05 12.62
N LEU A 207 14.64 -11.85 12.01
CA LEU A 207 15.33 -11.51 10.76
C LEU A 207 14.36 -11.28 9.59
N GLU A 208 13.24 -11.97 9.55
CA GLU A 208 12.27 -11.80 8.47
C GLU A 208 11.52 -10.46 8.61
N ALA A 209 11.15 -10.09 9.82
CA ALA A 209 10.58 -8.78 10.11
C ALA A 209 11.56 -7.64 9.78
N TRP A 210 12.87 -7.85 10.03
CA TRP A 210 13.91 -6.90 9.61
C TRP A 210 13.99 -6.74 8.10
N LEU A 211 13.99 -7.84 7.34
CA LEU A 211 13.98 -7.76 5.87
C LEU A 211 12.76 -7.00 5.33
N GLN A 212 11.58 -7.29 5.87
CA GLN A 212 10.35 -6.57 5.51
C GLN A 212 10.42 -5.08 5.87
N LEU A 213 11.02 -4.74 7.02
CA LEU A 213 11.23 -3.34 7.41
C LEU A 213 12.15 -2.63 6.43
N MET A 214 13.28 -3.24 6.08
CA MET A 214 14.25 -2.65 5.16
C MET A 214 13.68 -2.49 3.74
N GLU A 215 12.84 -3.41 3.30
CA GLU A 215 12.09 -3.27 2.05
C GLU A 215 11.13 -2.09 2.09
N ARG A 216 10.33 -1.96 3.14
CA ARG A 216 9.44 -0.79 3.34
C ARG A 216 10.20 0.53 3.38
N VAL A 217 11.34 0.59 4.06
CA VAL A 217 12.20 1.78 4.07
C VAL A 217 12.68 2.13 2.66
N ARG A 218 13.06 1.14 1.85
CA ARG A 218 13.46 1.32 0.46
C ARG A 218 12.32 1.85 -0.41
N GLU A 219 11.12 1.27 -0.28
CA GLU A 219 9.93 1.71 -1.00
C GLU A 219 9.55 3.15 -0.62
N THR A 220 9.55 3.46 0.68
CA THR A 220 9.28 4.80 1.19
C THR A 220 10.31 5.80 0.67
N ARG A 221 11.59 5.43 0.62
CA ARG A 221 12.64 6.27 0.06
C ARG A 221 12.44 6.51 -1.44
N ALA A 222 12.07 5.50 -2.20
CA ALA A 222 11.75 5.64 -3.61
C ALA A 222 10.57 6.60 -3.82
N PHE A 223 9.53 6.47 -3.00
CA PHE A 223 8.37 7.37 -3.00
C PHE A 223 8.77 8.82 -2.69
N VAL A 224 9.53 9.06 -1.63
CA VAL A 224 9.98 10.42 -1.22
C VAL A 224 10.93 11.03 -2.26
N SER A 225 11.74 10.20 -2.95
CA SER A 225 12.70 10.66 -3.98
C SER A 225 12.04 10.89 -5.34
N ALA A 226 10.81 10.44 -5.54
CA ALA A 226 10.06 10.67 -6.77
C ALA A 226 9.71 12.15 -6.95
N ALA A 227 9.16 12.51 -8.12
CA ALA A 227 8.75 13.87 -8.40
C ALA A 227 7.77 14.38 -7.34
N PRO A 228 8.10 15.49 -6.61
CA PRO A 228 7.30 15.96 -5.49
C PRO A 228 5.97 16.58 -5.90
N ARG A 229 5.84 16.94 -7.18
CA ARG A 229 4.60 17.47 -7.75
C ARG A 229 3.90 16.41 -8.58
N ARG A 230 2.61 16.21 -8.28
CA ARG A 230 1.76 15.30 -9.03
C ARG A 230 0.42 15.94 -9.33
N ALA A 231 0.02 15.83 -10.60
CA ALA A 231 -1.27 16.34 -11.09
C ALA A 231 -2.31 15.20 -11.06
N PHE A 232 -3.51 15.52 -10.56
CA PHE A 232 -4.67 14.62 -10.52
C PHE A 232 -5.84 15.21 -11.33
N GLY A 233 -5.51 15.91 -12.42
CA GLY A 233 -6.48 16.56 -13.29
C GLY A 233 -7.08 17.83 -12.70
N LEU A 234 -7.65 17.74 -11.51
CA LEU A 234 -8.37 18.83 -10.84
C LEU A 234 -7.58 19.51 -9.74
N VAL A 235 -6.53 18.89 -9.24
CA VAL A 235 -5.73 19.38 -8.15
C VAL A 235 -4.29 18.94 -8.35
N HIS A 236 -3.36 19.80 -8.00
CA HIS A 236 -1.94 19.48 -7.91
C HIS A 236 -1.58 19.28 -6.46
N ILE A 237 -0.93 18.16 -6.16
CA ILE A 237 -0.28 17.97 -4.85
C ILE A 237 1.20 18.30 -5.01
N ASP A 238 1.69 19.24 -4.20
CA ASP A 238 3.10 19.67 -4.19
C ASP A 238 3.73 19.38 -2.84
N ALA A 239 4.57 18.36 -2.76
CA ALA A 239 5.30 17.99 -1.55
C ALA A 239 6.70 18.64 -1.46
N THR A 240 7.08 19.50 -2.42
CA THR A 240 8.40 20.16 -2.45
C THR A 240 8.76 20.82 -1.10
N PRO A 241 7.84 21.52 -0.39
CA PRO A 241 8.19 22.19 0.87
C PRO A 241 8.57 21.22 2.01
N ALA A 242 8.01 20.01 2.01
CA ALA A 242 8.27 18.99 3.04
C ALA A 242 9.36 17.99 2.64
N GLN A 243 9.54 17.73 1.34
CA GLN A 243 10.36 16.65 0.79
C GLN A 243 11.76 16.55 1.40
N ALA A 244 12.50 17.65 1.43
CA ALA A 244 13.88 17.64 1.92
C ALA A 244 13.97 17.28 3.41
N ARG A 245 13.01 17.74 4.23
CA ARG A 245 12.96 17.44 5.66
C ARG A 245 12.55 15.99 5.93
N VAL A 246 11.57 15.50 5.17
CA VAL A 246 11.14 14.09 5.23
C VAL A 246 12.29 13.19 4.82
N ALA A 247 12.98 13.48 3.72
CA ALA A 247 14.12 12.72 3.25
C ALA A 247 15.24 12.66 4.30
N ALA A 248 15.61 13.79 4.88
CA ALA A 248 16.64 13.86 5.92
C ALA A 248 16.26 13.05 7.19
N ARG A 249 14.99 13.12 7.61
CA ARG A 249 14.50 12.34 8.76
C ARG A 249 14.48 10.84 8.45
N LEU A 250 14.05 10.46 7.24
CA LEU A 250 14.07 9.08 6.77
C LEU A 250 15.49 8.53 6.68
N ASP A 251 16.47 9.34 6.23
CA ASP A 251 17.89 8.96 6.21
C ASP A 251 18.43 8.70 7.62
N ALA A 252 18.06 9.52 8.60
CA ALA A 252 18.42 9.32 10.00
C ALA A 252 17.81 8.01 10.56
N TRP A 253 16.55 7.74 10.26
CA TRP A 253 15.88 6.48 10.63
C TRP A 253 16.53 5.27 9.97
N GLN A 254 16.82 5.36 8.68
CA GLN A 254 17.50 4.30 7.94
C GLN A 254 18.87 3.99 8.55
N ALA A 255 19.65 5.01 8.89
CA ALA A 255 20.96 4.82 9.54
C ALA A 255 20.84 4.11 10.90
N ALA A 256 19.86 4.49 11.73
CA ALA A 256 19.59 3.84 13.01
C ALA A 256 19.17 2.36 12.82
N PHE A 257 18.27 2.10 11.87
CA PHE A 257 17.87 0.71 11.54
C PHE A 257 19.02 -0.11 11.00
N GLN A 258 19.86 0.43 10.12
CA GLN A 258 21.03 -0.27 9.59
C GLN A 258 22.00 -0.67 10.70
N THR A 259 22.29 0.23 11.65
CA THR A 259 23.16 -0.10 12.77
C THR A 259 22.61 -1.26 13.59
N ARG A 260 21.33 -1.21 13.97
CA ARG A 260 20.70 -2.26 14.77
C ARG A 260 20.56 -3.57 14.01
N TRP A 261 20.16 -3.50 12.74
CA TRP A 261 20.04 -4.68 11.88
C TRP A 261 21.39 -5.39 11.69
N ALA A 262 22.47 -4.62 11.49
CA ALA A 262 23.81 -5.20 11.41
C ALA A 262 24.17 -6.00 12.66
N GLU A 263 23.88 -5.48 13.85
CA GLU A 263 24.12 -6.18 15.13
C GLU A 263 23.33 -7.49 15.19
N VAL A 264 22.06 -7.48 14.83
CA VAL A 264 21.18 -8.65 14.87
C VAL A 264 21.63 -9.71 13.87
N VAL A 265 21.92 -9.32 12.63
CA VAL A 265 22.39 -10.26 11.58
C VAL A 265 23.74 -10.85 11.96
N GLN A 266 24.68 -10.02 12.42
CA GLN A 266 26.00 -10.47 12.85
C GLN A 266 25.91 -11.46 14.02
N ALA A 267 25.12 -11.16 15.05
CA ALA A 267 24.90 -12.06 16.17
C ALA A 267 24.31 -13.40 15.71
N ALA A 268 23.30 -13.36 14.82
CA ALA A 268 22.69 -14.58 14.29
C ALA A 268 23.63 -15.39 13.39
N MET A 269 24.50 -14.73 12.62
CA MET A 269 25.53 -15.41 11.82
C MET A 269 26.59 -16.10 12.72
N HIS A 270 27.05 -15.41 13.76
CA HIS A 270 27.99 -16.00 14.72
C HIS A 270 27.36 -17.16 15.46
N GLU A 271 26.14 -17.05 15.93
CA GLU A 271 25.39 -18.12 16.57
C GLU A 271 25.29 -19.37 15.67
N MET A 272 24.89 -19.16 14.40
CA MET A 272 24.76 -20.24 13.43
C MET A 272 26.11 -20.87 13.09
N HIS A 273 27.16 -20.07 12.89
CA HIS A 273 28.51 -20.56 12.63
C HIS A 273 29.05 -21.41 13.80
N GLU A 274 28.86 -20.93 15.04
CA GLU A 274 29.27 -21.68 16.25
C GLU A 274 28.46 -22.98 16.43
N HIS A 275 27.14 -22.93 16.07
CA HIS A 275 26.31 -24.13 16.06
C HIS A 275 26.85 -25.19 15.08
N LEU A 276 27.18 -24.81 13.86
CA LEU A 276 27.78 -25.72 12.87
C LEU A 276 29.15 -26.21 13.28
N ALA A 277 29.98 -25.34 13.88
CA ALA A 277 31.29 -25.73 14.42
C ALA A 277 31.16 -26.70 15.57
N ARG A 278 30.12 -26.59 16.41
CA ARG A 278 29.81 -27.56 17.48
C ARG A 278 29.47 -28.92 16.88
N GLY A 279 28.65 -28.97 15.86
CA GLY A 279 28.33 -30.21 15.15
C GLY A 279 29.55 -30.92 14.61
N ARG A 280 30.48 -30.17 14.02
CA ARG A 280 31.75 -30.71 13.56
C ARG A 280 32.56 -31.24 14.70
N ARG A 281 32.77 -30.50 15.80
CA ARG A 281 33.54 -30.94 16.98
C ARG A 281 32.95 -32.19 17.64
N GLU A 282 31.64 -32.35 17.64
CA GLU A 282 30.96 -33.55 18.18
C GLU A 282 31.11 -34.78 17.29
N LEU A 283 31.06 -34.62 15.97
CA LEU A 283 31.07 -35.72 15.02
C LEU A 283 32.51 -36.16 14.63
N GLU A 284 33.47 -35.25 14.61
CA GLU A 284 34.82 -35.49 14.13
C GLU A 284 35.52 -36.65 14.89
N PRO A 285 35.49 -36.71 16.24
CA PRO A 285 36.17 -37.76 16.99
C PRO A 285 35.47 -39.14 16.94
N LEU A 286 34.20 -39.20 16.51
CA LEU A 286 33.44 -40.44 16.47
C LEU A 286 33.86 -41.29 15.25
N SER A 287 34.12 -42.55 15.43
CA SER A 287 34.51 -43.48 14.37
C SER A 287 33.65 -44.75 14.40
N ALA A 288 33.30 -45.28 13.22
CA ALA A 288 32.61 -46.56 13.09
C ALA A 288 33.52 -47.78 13.34
N THR A 289 34.86 -47.57 13.34
CA THR A 289 35.85 -48.66 13.53
C THR A 289 36.10 -49.02 15.00
N HIS A 290 35.45 -48.35 15.95
CA HIS A 290 35.55 -48.66 17.37
C HIS A 290 35.01 -50.07 17.67
N THR A 291 35.71 -50.75 18.58
CA THR A 291 35.33 -52.11 19.00
C THR A 291 34.11 -52.18 19.90
N SER A 292 33.74 -51.07 20.54
CA SER A 292 32.57 -50.98 21.42
C SER A 292 31.29 -50.64 20.66
N THR A 293 30.26 -51.45 20.81
CA THR A 293 28.92 -51.24 20.24
C THR A 293 28.29 -49.92 20.73
N SER A 294 28.53 -49.53 21.99
CA SER A 294 28.05 -48.28 22.55
C SER A 294 28.56 -47.05 21.79
N HIS A 295 29.82 -47.04 21.38
CA HIS A 295 30.38 -45.93 20.57
C HIS A 295 29.72 -45.84 19.17
N VAL A 296 29.44 -46.99 18.56
CA VAL A 296 28.81 -47.05 17.25
C VAL A 296 27.35 -46.59 17.33
N VAL A 297 26.62 -47.00 18.36
CA VAL A 297 25.26 -46.53 18.62
C VAL A 297 25.25 -45.01 18.82
N THR A 298 26.22 -44.48 19.56
CA THR A 298 26.37 -43.04 19.75
C THR A 298 26.65 -42.32 18.44
N LEU A 299 27.53 -42.87 17.58
CA LEU A 299 27.79 -42.33 16.24
C LEU A 299 26.50 -42.27 15.38
N ILE A 300 25.76 -43.38 15.32
CA ILE A 300 24.50 -43.47 14.54
C ILE A 300 23.50 -42.42 15.04
N THR A 301 23.27 -42.38 16.35
CA THR A 301 22.31 -41.46 16.98
C THR A 301 22.70 -40.01 16.76
N ARG A 302 23.98 -39.64 16.94
CA ARG A 302 24.47 -38.29 16.72
C ARG A 302 24.43 -37.88 15.26
N THR A 303 24.79 -38.76 14.33
CA THR A 303 24.71 -38.51 12.88
C THR A 303 23.28 -38.27 12.44
N ALA A 304 22.33 -39.07 12.94
CA ALA A 304 20.90 -38.87 12.64
C ALA A 304 20.35 -37.57 13.23
N ALA A 305 20.72 -37.25 14.49
CA ALA A 305 20.34 -36.01 15.16
C ALA A 305 20.83 -34.76 14.37
N TRP A 306 22.12 -34.73 14.01
CA TRP A 306 22.67 -33.62 13.25
C TRP A 306 22.12 -33.48 11.84
N LYS A 307 21.79 -34.59 11.16
CA LYS A 307 21.04 -34.53 9.87
C LYS A 307 19.68 -33.87 10.01
N HIS A 308 18.96 -34.19 11.09
CA HIS A 308 17.69 -33.57 11.38
C HIS A 308 17.85 -32.06 11.68
N GLU A 309 18.83 -31.73 12.49
CA GLU A 309 19.12 -30.36 12.92
C GLU A 309 19.57 -29.47 11.76
N MET A 310 20.43 -29.99 10.85
CA MET A 310 20.80 -29.28 9.65
C MET A 310 19.59 -28.94 8.77
N ARG A 311 18.65 -29.88 8.58
CA ARG A 311 17.42 -29.58 7.83
C ARG A 311 16.57 -28.48 8.47
N ALA A 312 16.49 -28.48 9.80
CA ALA A 312 15.78 -27.44 10.54
C ALA A 312 16.47 -26.06 10.41
N CYS A 313 17.81 -26.04 10.34
CA CYS A 313 18.58 -24.79 10.20
C CYS A 313 18.66 -24.25 8.77
N GLU A 314 18.32 -25.04 7.74
CA GLU A 314 18.46 -24.66 6.33
C GLU A 314 17.75 -23.36 6.01
N ALA A 315 16.48 -23.19 6.43
CA ALA A 315 15.71 -21.98 6.23
C ALA A 315 16.37 -20.75 6.87
N ARG A 316 16.98 -20.93 8.07
CA ARG A 316 17.67 -19.84 8.77
C ARG A 316 18.96 -19.43 8.05
N VAL A 317 19.72 -20.38 7.50
CA VAL A 317 20.91 -20.08 6.69
C VAL A 317 20.53 -19.33 5.41
N GLN A 318 19.45 -19.74 4.75
CA GLN A 318 18.95 -19.02 3.57
C GLN A 318 18.48 -17.61 3.92
N LEU A 319 17.85 -17.41 5.07
CA LEU A 319 17.43 -16.10 5.55
C LEU A 319 18.62 -15.18 5.83
N LEU A 320 19.68 -15.70 6.44
CA LEU A 320 20.94 -14.97 6.67
C LEU A 320 21.62 -14.59 5.34
N ALA A 321 21.60 -15.47 4.34
CA ALA A 321 22.12 -15.17 3.01
C ALA A 321 21.34 -14.04 2.33
N ARG A 322 20.01 -14.06 2.42
CA ARG A 322 19.16 -12.98 1.92
C ARG A 322 19.43 -11.65 2.66
N SER A 323 19.65 -11.70 3.97
CA SER A 323 19.96 -10.51 4.77
C SER A 323 21.28 -9.87 4.34
N GLU A 324 22.33 -10.66 4.08
CA GLU A 324 23.59 -10.14 3.57
C GLU A 324 23.46 -9.59 2.14
N GLN A 325 22.69 -10.26 1.28
CA GLN A 325 22.43 -9.77 -0.08
C GLN A 325 21.74 -8.40 -0.06
N GLU A 326 20.74 -8.22 0.81
CA GLU A 326 20.06 -6.95 0.98
C GLU A 326 20.98 -5.86 1.52
N TRP A 327 21.87 -6.22 2.47
CA TRP A 327 22.92 -5.32 2.98
C TRP A 327 23.84 -4.82 1.86
N ARG A 328 24.27 -5.73 0.99
CA ARG A 328 25.10 -5.40 -0.19
C ARG A 328 24.35 -4.48 -1.17
N ALA A 329 23.06 -4.73 -1.38
CA ALA A 329 22.23 -3.92 -2.28
C ALA A 329 22.09 -2.47 -1.78
N GLN A 330 22.07 -2.26 -0.48
CA GLN A 330 22.01 -0.93 0.13
C GLN A 330 23.34 -0.18 0.13
N ARG A 331 24.45 -0.82 -0.27
CA ARG A 331 25.79 -0.27 -0.27
C ARG A 331 26.23 0.30 1.07
N SER A 332 25.71 -0.27 2.16
CA SER A 332 26.06 0.13 3.51
C SER A 332 27.49 -0.32 3.84
N PRO A 333 28.25 0.46 4.64
CA PRO A 333 29.58 0.05 5.07
C PRO A 333 29.47 -1.22 5.93
N TRP A 334 30.43 -2.14 5.73
CA TRP A 334 30.49 -3.35 6.51
C TRP A 334 30.96 -3.05 7.94
N PRO A 335 30.27 -3.58 8.96
CA PRO A 335 30.78 -3.52 10.33
C PRO A 335 32.16 -4.17 10.46
N ALA A 336 32.92 -3.74 11.47
CA ALA A 336 34.14 -4.44 11.84
C ALA A 336 33.81 -5.88 12.30
N ASP A 337 34.65 -6.85 11.94
CA ASP A 337 34.46 -8.26 12.30
C ASP A 337 33.23 -8.95 11.70
N TRP A 338 32.77 -8.47 10.55
CA TRP A 338 31.63 -9.08 9.83
C TRP A 338 31.95 -10.51 9.40
N LEU A 339 31.10 -11.44 9.81
CA LEU A 339 31.14 -12.83 9.33
C LEU A 339 30.36 -12.90 8.01
N TYR A 340 31.04 -13.24 6.91
CA TYR A 340 30.43 -13.33 5.60
C TYR A 340 29.67 -14.66 5.41
N VAL A 341 28.60 -14.61 4.60
CA VAL A 341 27.80 -15.80 4.27
C VAL A 341 28.64 -16.91 3.66
N GLU A 342 29.68 -16.58 2.89
CA GLU A 342 30.59 -17.56 2.30
C GLU A 342 31.33 -18.41 3.39
N GLN A 343 31.65 -17.81 4.54
CA GLN A 343 32.25 -18.54 5.67
C GLN A 343 31.24 -19.48 6.32
N LEU A 344 29.97 -19.00 6.46
CA LEU A 344 28.88 -19.82 6.98
C LEU A 344 28.57 -20.99 6.05
N GLN A 345 28.50 -20.74 4.73
CA GLN A 345 28.31 -21.77 3.70
C GLN A 345 29.48 -22.77 3.67
N GLY A 346 30.72 -22.31 3.87
CA GLY A 346 31.88 -23.18 4.02
C GLY A 346 31.78 -24.12 5.23
N ALA A 347 31.35 -23.57 6.38
CA ALA A 347 31.10 -24.38 7.56
C ALA A 347 29.95 -25.39 7.37
N TRP A 348 28.88 -24.97 6.69
CA TRP A 348 27.75 -25.83 6.31
C TRP A 348 28.19 -26.99 5.43
N THR A 349 28.86 -26.70 4.33
CA THR A 349 29.35 -27.71 3.38
C THR A 349 30.32 -28.69 4.05
N THR A 350 31.20 -28.18 4.93
CA THR A 350 32.14 -29.02 5.69
C THR A 350 31.40 -30.01 6.60
N LEU A 351 30.38 -29.55 7.32
CA LEU A 351 29.57 -30.41 8.18
C LEU A 351 28.75 -31.43 7.36
N GLU A 352 28.19 -31.01 6.25
CA GLU A 352 27.45 -31.87 5.33
C GLU A 352 28.33 -33.01 4.77
N GLN A 353 29.54 -32.67 4.32
CA GLN A 353 30.52 -33.65 3.85
C GLN A 353 30.93 -34.62 4.97
N LEU A 354 31.11 -34.10 6.20
CA LEU A 354 31.43 -34.94 7.36
C LEU A 354 30.27 -35.92 7.66
N LEU A 355 29.02 -35.45 7.63
CA LEU A 355 27.85 -36.30 7.83
C LEU A 355 27.72 -37.37 6.74
N ALA A 356 27.94 -37.01 5.47
CA ALA A 356 27.95 -37.96 4.37
C ALA A 356 29.05 -39.03 4.55
N TYR A 357 30.25 -38.60 4.90
CA TYR A 357 31.36 -39.52 5.17
C TYR A 357 31.01 -40.49 6.33
N LYS A 358 30.50 -39.99 7.47
CA LYS A 358 30.11 -40.81 8.61
C LYS A 358 29.00 -41.80 8.24
N GLN A 359 28.03 -41.35 7.44
CA GLN A 359 26.94 -42.19 6.93
C GLN A 359 27.47 -43.35 6.08
N THR A 360 28.36 -43.08 5.13
CA THR A 360 28.97 -44.09 4.28
C THR A 360 29.80 -45.11 5.12
N ALA A 361 30.52 -44.61 6.15
CA ALA A 361 31.23 -45.47 7.05
C ALA A 361 30.32 -46.39 7.90
N ILE A 362 29.17 -45.90 8.33
CA ILE A 362 28.17 -46.70 9.04
C ILE A 362 27.57 -47.75 8.08
N GLU A 363 27.24 -47.40 6.87
CA GLU A 363 26.66 -48.30 5.85
C GLU A 363 27.66 -49.43 5.48
N ALA A 364 28.95 -49.10 5.30
CA ALA A 364 29.99 -50.08 4.98
C ALA A 364 30.19 -51.14 6.08
N GLN A 365 29.85 -50.80 7.32
CA GLN A 365 30.00 -51.71 8.46
C GLN A 365 28.66 -52.33 8.94
N HIS A 366 27.57 -52.04 8.25
CA HIS A 366 26.23 -52.44 8.69
C HIS A 366 26.10 -53.92 9.01
N GLU A 367 26.56 -54.80 8.13
CA GLU A 367 26.48 -56.25 8.35
C GLU A 367 27.30 -56.69 9.60
N SER A 368 28.53 -56.19 9.73
CA SER A 368 29.37 -56.55 10.88
C SER A 368 28.81 -56.03 12.20
N LEU A 369 28.16 -54.84 12.17
CA LEU A 369 27.48 -54.28 13.32
C LEU A 369 26.22 -55.05 13.72
N GLN A 370 25.43 -55.52 12.76
CA GLN A 370 24.28 -56.38 13.05
C GLN A 370 24.71 -57.71 13.72
N VAL A 371 25.74 -58.36 13.18
CA VAL A 371 26.26 -59.57 13.77
C VAL A 371 26.76 -59.37 15.23
N ARG A 372 27.51 -58.28 15.47
CA ARG A 372 27.98 -57.93 16.80
C ARG A 372 26.84 -57.59 17.77
N MET A 373 25.89 -56.76 17.38
CA MET A 373 24.72 -56.46 18.20
C MET A 373 23.92 -57.70 18.56
N ALA A 374 23.70 -58.62 17.58
CA ALA A 374 23.01 -59.85 17.82
C ALA A 374 23.77 -60.76 18.80
N SER A 375 25.12 -60.82 18.72
CA SER A 375 25.95 -61.60 19.66
C SER A 375 25.94 -60.99 21.07
N GLU A 376 26.06 -59.65 21.21
CA GLU A 376 25.98 -58.95 22.49
C GLU A 376 24.60 -59.09 23.15
N THR A 377 23.53 -58.94 22.33
CA THR A 377 22.17 -59.14 22.82
C THR A 377 21.98 -60.57 23.34
N ARG A 378 22.48 -61.55 22.62
CA ARG A 378 22.44 -62.97 23.08
C ARG A 378 23.22 -63.16 24.37
N ALA A 379 24.43 -62.60 24.48
CA ALA A 379 25.25 -62.71 25.71
C ALA A 379 24.54 -62.09 26.91
N VAL A 380 23.92 -60.91 26.74
CA VAL A 380 23.13 -60.24 27.80
C VAL A 380 21.89 -61.07 28.16
N GLN A 381 21.22 -61.67 27.17
CA GLN A 381 20.06 -62.51 27.41
C GLN A 381 20.49 -63.79 28.21
N GLU A 382 21.57 -64.40 27.81
CA GLU A 382 22.16 -65.56 28.54
C GLU A 382 22.53 -65.20 29.98
N GLN A 383 23.12 -64.01 30.22
CA GLN A 383 23.39 -63.52 31.55
C GLN A 383 22.14 -63.28 32.38
N MET A 384 21.11 -62.66 31.77
CA MET A 384 19.82 -62.41 32.43
C MET A 384 19.15 -63.75 32.79
N ASP A 385 19.17 -64.73 31.91
CA ASP A 385 18.58 -66.03 32.14
C ASP A 385 19.36 -66.81 33.22
N ALA A 386 20.71 -66.69 33.25
CA ALA A 386 21.53 -67.26 34.28
C ALA A 386 21.23 -66.61 35.65
N LEU A 387 21.16 -65.24 35.72
CA LEU A 387 20.81 -64.55 36.95
C LEU A 387 19.39 -64.93 37.42
N ARG A 388 18.43 -65.05 36.48
CA ARG A 388 17.06 -65.44 36.79
C ARG A 388 17.00 -66.86 37.34
N THR A 389 17.78 -67.75 36.75
CA THR A 389 17.90 -69.14 37.23
C THR A 389 18.56 -69.22 38.61
N ALA A 390 19.69 -68.51 38.80
CA ALA A 390 20.35 -68.41 40.11
C ALA A 390 19.36 -67.84 41.15
N TRP A 391 18.66 -66.74 40.84
CA TRP A 391 17.69 -66.15 41.74
C TRP A 391 16.52 -67.09 42.05
N THR A 392 15.99 -67.82 41.07
CA THR A 392 14.90 -68.81 41.34
C THR A 392 15.34 -69.99 42.21
N THR A 393 16.62 -70.36 42.10
CA THR A 393 17.21 -71.43 42.85
C THR A 393 17.66 -71.04 44.25
N GLU A 394 18.27 -69.85 44.40
CA GLU A 394 18.87 -69.40 45.63
C GLU A 394 18.03 -68.51 46.52
N ARG A 395 16.86 -67.98 45.95
CA ARG A 395 16.00 -67.10 46.71
C ARG A 395 15.48 -67.81 47.98
N PRO A 396 15.62 -67.20 49.15
CA PRO A 396 15.17 -67.75 50.43
C PRO A 396 13.66 -67.75 50.53
N THR A 397 12.98 -68.77 49.99
CA THR A 397 11.50 -68.90 50.02
C THR A 397 11.02 -69.78 51.17
N SER A 398 11.89 -70.57 51.79
CA SER A 398 11.59 -71.44 52.92
C SER A 398 12.20 -70.83 54.17
N GLY A 399 11.47 -70.81 55.30
CA GLY A 399 12.00 -70.38 56.61
C GLY A 399 13.08 -71.26 57.21
N ALA A 400 13.68 -72.12 56.46
CA ALA A 400 14.73 -73.07 56.91
C ALA A 400 16.15 -72.47 56.91
N LEU A 401 16.42 -71.33 56.24
CA LEU A 401 17.68 -70.62 56.21
C LEU A 401 17.80 -69.66 57.39
N PRO A 402 18.95 -69.61 58.05
CA PRO A 402 19.24 -68.56 59.04
C PRO A 402 19.15 -67.18 58.49
N VAL A 403 18.57 -66.20 59.20
CA VAL A 403 18.31 -64.84 58.76
C VAL A 403 19.56 -64.15 58.21
N ALA A 404 20.73 -64.39 58.80
CA ALA A 404 22.00 -63.84 58.35
C ALA A 404 22.41 -64.36 56.95
N GLU A 405 22.12 -65.60 56.63
CA GLU A 405 22.46 -66.22 55.36
C GLU A 405 21.45 -65.85 54.28
N ALA A 406 20.13 -65.67 54.65
CA ALA A 406 19.12 -65.11 53.76
C ALA A 406 19.41 -63.65 53.35
N LEU A 407 19.92 -62.84 54.33
CA LEU A 407 20.34 -61.45 54.05
C LEU A 407 21.59 -61.37 53.15
N ARG A 408 22.51 -62.33 53.26
CA ARG A 408 23.65 -62.37 52.38
C ARG A 408 23.28 -62.70 50.93
N VAL A 409 22.42 -63.67 50.73
CA VAL A 409 21.92 -64.05 49.41
C VAL A 409 21.05 -62.92 48.77
N LEU A 410 20.45 -62.04 49.53
CA LEU A 410 19.71 -60.89 49.08
C LEU A 410 20.62 -59.67 48.82
N GLY A 411 21.84 -59.63 49.34
CA GLY A 411 22.75 -58.52 49.20
C GLY A 411 23.85 -58.76 48.09
N ASP A 412 24.01 -59.96 47.66
CA ASP A 412 24.80 -60.31 46.49
C ASP A 412 23.97 -60.26 45.22
#